data_93e546de71e6e074e3e44ee40af8c34f
#
_entry.id   93e546de71e6e074e3e44ee40af8c34f
#
_cell.length_a   1.000
_cell.length_b   1.000
_cell.length_c   1.000
_cell.angle_alpha   90.00
_cell.angle_beta   90.00
_cell.angle_gamma   90.00
#
_symmetry.space_group_name_H-M   'P 1'
#
loop_
_entity.id
_entity.type
_entity.pdbx_description
1 polymer ?
#
loop_
_entity_poly.entity_id
_entity_poly.type
_entity_poly.pdbx_seq_one_letter_code
_entity_poly.pdbx_strand_id
1 'polypeptide(L)'
;CNNQNPFLSEWNTPYGIPDFTQIQESHYIPAIEAGIAQQQSEIEAIIANTEAPTFANVVEAYERSGAILDRVTLVLFNVSESDATESLQKVVEEALPLISVHSDNIFMNPGFFAKVEKLYNEIDNLGLNQEQKMTLKKMYNAFVKNGIALSESDQARMREINLELSSLSNTFGNRLLAENNAFAEEFGVTISEYGGAMASTDDRALREKMFKAYASRGNNGNENDTKDLIMKMMALRIEKANMLGYKNPAQMILADKMAGTPEAVDSFLAGIMAPAVEKAKEEIADMQAIMDQDVTAGLLPEGSVIEPWDWAYYTEKVRKAKYAL
;
A
#
# COMPACT_ATOMS: atom_id res chain seq x y z
N CYS A 1 39.02 2.17 -10.15
CA CYS A 1 37.63 2.40 -10.63
C CYS A 1 36.91 3.18 -9.54
N ASN A 2 36.55 4.42 -9.81
CA ASN A 2 35.66 5.17 -8.92
C ASN A 2 34.28 4.49 -8.95
N ASN A 3 34.00 3.68 -7.95
CA ASN A 3 32.67 3.10 -7.74
C ASN A 3 31.79 4.19 -7.12
N GLN A 4 31.46 5.19 -7.91
CA GLN A 4 30.58 6.28 -7.47
C GLN A 4 29.16 5.76 -7.47
N ASN A 5 28.48 5.80 -6.33
CA ASN A 5 27.09 5.35 -6.22
C ASN A 5 26.21 6.12 -7.20
N PRO A 6 25.52 5.45 -8.15
CA PRO A 6 24.79 6.10 -9.23
C PRO A 6 23.58 6.94 -8.74
N PHE A 7 23.09 6.72 -7.53
CA PHE A 7 22.02 7.53 -6.95
C PHE A 7 22.46 8.91 -6.47
N LEU A 8 23.77 9.11 -6.25
CA LEU A 8 24.31 10.38 -5.72
C LEU A 8 24.63 11.41 -6.80
N SER A 9 24.46 11.08 -8.08
CA SER A 9 24.66 11.97 -9.21
C SER A 9 23.39 12.04 -10.07
N GLU A 10 23.27 13.10 -10.87
CA GLU A 10 22.21 13.20 -11.87
C GLU A 10 22.38 12.13 -12.95
N TRP A 11 21.26 11.60 -13.42
CA TRP A 11 21.26 10.62 -14.50
C TRP A 11 21.23 11.31 -15.85
N ASN A 12 22.31 11.19 -16.60
CA ASN A 12 22.44 11.72 -17.97
C ASN A 12 21.91 10.73 -19.03
N THR A 13 20.87 10.01 -18.70
CA THR A 13 20.17 9.06 -19.57
C THR A 13 19.03 9.74 -20.32
N PRO A 14 18.57 9.21 -21.46
CA PRO A 14 17.36 9.72 -22.11
C PRO A 14 16.20 9.75 -21.11
N TYR A 15 15.52 10.90 -21.05
CA TYR A 15 14.38 11.15 -20.12
C TYR A 15 14.73 11.08 -18.63
N GLY A 16 16.01 11.04 -18.24
CA GLY A 16 16.43 10.93 -16.84
C GLY A 16 16.03 9.61 -16.15
N ILE A 17 15.85 8.53 -16.93
CA ILE A 17 15.53 7.22 -16.37
C ILE A 17 16.73 6.59 -15.67
N PRO A 18 16.55 5.74 -14.64
CA PRO A 18 17.65 5.04 -13.99
C PRO A 18 18.44 4.18 -14.97
N ASP A 19 19.76 4.23 -14.90
CA ASP A 19 20.60 3.25 -15.60
C ASP A 19 20.71 1.97 -14.75
N PHE A 20 19.78 1.04 -14.93
CA PHE A 20 19.74 -0.21 -14.20
C PHE A 20 20.96 -1.09 -14.41
N THR A 21 21.77 -0.86 -15.47
CA THR A 21 23.02 -1.61 -15.70
C THR A 21 24.13 -1.22 -14.74
N GLN A 22 24.01 -0.04 -14.09
CA GLN A 22 24.97 0.49 -13.13
C GLN A 22 24.53 0.36 -11.68
N ILE A 23 23.22 0.15 -11.44
CA ILE A 23 22.65 0.04 -10.09
C ILE A 23 22.89 -1.37 -9.56
N GLN A 24 23.41 -1.46 -8.34
CA GLN A 24 23.62 -2.70 -7.59
C GLN A 24 22.93 -2.61 -6.23
N GLU A 25 22.56 -3.75 -5.64
CA GLU A 25 21.91 -3.79 -4.32
C GLU A 25 22.71 -3.07 -3.24
N SER A 26 24.06 -3.16 -3.29
CA SER A 26 24.96 -2.47 -2.37
C SER A 26 24.91 -0.94 -2.44
N HIS A 27 24.27 -0.36 -3.46
CA HIS A 27 24.15 1.08 -3.61
C HIS A 27 22.98 1.68 -2.82
N TYR A 28 21.93 0.90 -2.49
CA TYR A 28 20.69 1.43 -1.93
C TYR A 28 20.87 2.01 -0.53
N ILE A 29 21.37 1.24 0.43
CA ILE A 29 21.48 1.70 1.82
C ILE A 29 22.39 2.93 1.94
N PRO A 30 23.61 2.96 1.39
CA PRO A 30 24.44 4.16 1.42
C PRO A 30 23.80 5.39 0.76
N ALA A 31 23.00 5.19 -0.30
CA ALA A 31 22.29 6.29 -0.96
C ALA A 31 21.09 6.79 -0.12
N ILE A 32 20.39 5.90 0.56
CA ILE A 32 19.32 6.26 1.50
C ILE A 32 19.88 7.08 2.66
N GLU A 33 20.98 6.63 3.28
CA GLU A 33 21.64 7.36 4.35
C GLU A 33 22.09 8.76 3.91
N ALA A 34 22.71 8.86 2.73
CA ALA A 34 23.11 10.13 2.14
C ALA A 34 21.93 11.03 1.84
N GLY A 35 20.84 10.48 1.29
CA GLY A 35 19.60 11.19 0.99
C GLY A 35 18.90 11.70 2.26
N ILE A 36 18.87 10.90 3.32
CA ILE A 36 18.36 11.30 4.64
C ILE A 36 19.18 12.48 5.19
N ALA A 37 20.50 12.36 5.16
CA ALA A 37 21.38 13.43 5.65
C ALA A 37 21.22 14.73 4.86
N GLN A 38 21.08 14.64 3.54
CA GLN A 38 20.81 15.79 2.69
C GLN A 38 19.46 16.44 3.04
N GLN A 39 18.37 15.67 3.07
CA GLN A 39 17.04 16.20 3.36
C GLN A 39 16.98 16.79 4.77
N GLN A 40 17.62 16.17 5.76
CA GLN A 40 17.69 16.72 7.11
C GLN A 40 18.35 18.10 7.11
N SER A 41 19.47 18.28 6.39
CA SER A 41 20.13 19.58 6.25
C SER A 41 19.24 20.61 5.56
N GLU A 42 18.47 20.22 4.55
CA GLU A 42 17.53 21.08 3.86
C GLU A 42 16.38 21.53 4.76
N ILE A 43 15.83 20.61 5.59
CA ILE A 43 14.81 20.92 6.59
C ILE A 43 15.38 21.86 7.69
N GLU A 44 16.57 21.61 8.17
CA GLU A 44 17.25 22.46 9.14
C GLU A 44 17.45 23.87 8.60
N ALA A 45 17.76 24.03 7.30
CA ALA A 45 17.86 25.33 6.65
C ALA A 45 16.50 26.05 6.59
N ILE A 46 15.39 25.34 6.33
CA ILE A 46 14.05 25.89 6.41
C ILE A 46 13.74 26.40 7.82
N ILE A 47 14.07 25.60 8.85
CA ILE A 47 13.81 25.95 10.23
C ILE A 47 14.65 27.16 10.67
N ALA A 48 15.92 27.20 10.28
CA ALA A 48 16.87 28.25 10.64
C ALA A 48 16.63 29.58 9.88
N ASN A 49 15.86 29.57 8.80
CA ASN A 49 15.54 30.79 8.06
C ASN A 49 14.78 31.78 8.98
N THR A 50 15.37 32.96 9.18
CA THR A 50 14.82 34.04 10.03
C THR A 50 13.80 34.93 9.34
N GLU A 51 13.63 34.80 8.02
CA GLU A 51 12.57 35.49 7.29
C GLU A 51 11.18 35.06 7.72
N ALA A 52 10.19 35.91 7.52
CA ALA A 52 8.80 35.54 7.77
C ALA A 52 8.44 34.29 6.91
N PRO A 53 7.75 33.30 7.51
CA PRO A 53 7.31 32.14 6.74
C PRO A 53 6.42 32.55 5.58
N THR A 54 6.70 32.00 4.39
CA THR A 54 5.91 32.12 3.18
C THR A 54 5.68 30.73 2.58
N PHE A 55 4.70 30.62 1.68
CA PHE A 55 4.50 29.37 0.95
C PHE A 55 5.78 28.93 0.23
N ALA A 56 6.51 29.88 -0.38
CA ALA A 56 7.73 29.60 -1.11
C ALA A 56 8.91 29.13 -0.23
N ASN A 57 9.17 29.80 0.91
CA ASN A 57 10.32 29.47 1.75
C ASN A 57 10.07 28.35 2.77
N VAL A 58 8.84 27.86 2.89
CA VAL A 58 8.49 26.74 3.78
C VAL A 58 7.97 25.56 2.95
N VAL A 59 6.82 25.72 2.26
CA VAL A 59 6.14 24.61 1.59
C VAL A 59 6.87 24.18 0.31
N GLU A 60 7.14 25.13 -0.60
CA GLU A 60 7.88 24.78 -1.83
C GLU A 60 9.32 24.37 -1.54
N ALA A 61 9.96 24.94 -0.50
CA ALA A 61 11.28 24.53 -0.10
C ALA A 61 11.30 23.07 0.39
N TYR A 62 10.27 22.66 1.15
CA TYR A 62 10.09 21.26 1.56
C TYR A 62 9.83 20.34 0.36
N GLU A 63 8.91 20.70 -0.55
CA GLU A 63 8.57 19.90 -1.73
C GLU A 63 9.79 19.68 -2.67
N ARG A 64 10.77 20.56 -2.63
CA ARG A 64 12.03 20.42 -3.40
C ARG A 64 13.11 19.65 -2.64
N SER A 65 12.92 19.39 -1.35
CA SER A 65 13.88 18.69 -0.51
C SER A 65 13.89 17.20 -0.76
N GLY A 66 14.97 16.53 -0.39
CA GLY A 66 15.04 15.06 -0.40
C GLY A 66 15.20 14.41 -1.77
N ALA A 67 15.67 15.13 -2.78
CA ALA A 67 15.76 14.61 -4.16
C ALA A 67 16.57 13.30 -4.31
N ILE A 68 17.61 13.09 -3.49
CA ILE A 68 18.36 11.82 -3.50
C ILE A 68 17.53 10.72 -2.85
N LEU A 69 16.88 11.01 -1.72
CA LEU A 69 16.07 10.04 -1.00
C LEU A 69 14.89 9.57 -1.86
N ASP A 70 14.18 10.49 -2.50
CA ASP A 70 13.09 10.16 -3.43
C ASP A 70 13.59 9.29 -4.58
N ARG A 71 14.71 9.66 -5.21
CA ARG A 71 15.29 8.92 -6.31
C ARG A 71 15.61 7.48 -5.95
N VAL A 72 16.27 7.25 -4.81
CA VAL A 72 16.68 5.91 -4.39
C VAL A 72 15.49 5.07 -3.93
N THR A 73 14.55 5.65 -3.20
CA THR A 73 13.37 4.93 -2.67
C THR A 73 12.40 4.57 -3.77
N LEU A 74 12.15 5.46 -4.74
CA LEU A 74 11.31 5.14 -5.91
C LEU A 74 11.86 3.96 -6.70
N VAL A 75 13.17 3.90 -6.92
CA VAL A 75 13.79 2.74 -7.62
C VAL A 75 13.73 1.48 -6.76
N LEU A 76 14.14 1.56 -5.48
CA LEU A 76 14.15 0.41 -4.57
C LEU A 76 12.77 -0.25 -4.48
N PHE A 77 11.73 0.53 -4.18
CA PHE A 77 10.39 -0.03 -4.01
C PHE A 77 9.76 -0.50 -5.33
N ASN A 78 10.04 0.18 -6.45
CA ASN A 78 9.57 -0.29 -7.75
C ASN A 78 10.20 -1.65 -8.12
N VAL A 79 11.50 -1.80 -7.96
CA VAL A 79 12.18 -3.07 -8.27
C VAL A 79 11.78 -4.17 -7.28
N SER A 80 11.62 -3.85 -5.99
CA SER A 80 11.19 -4.83 -4.99
C SER A 80 9.77 -5.37 -5.22
N GLU A 81 8.90 -4.61 -5.88
CA GLU A 81 7.54 -5.04 -6.23
C GLU A 81 7.48 -5.81 -7.56
N SER A 82 8.44 -5.60 -8.45
CA SER A 82 8.44 -6.19 -9.80
C SER A 82 9.42 -7.36 -9.97
N ASP A 83 10.53 -7.37 -9.23
CA ASP A 83 11.61 -8.37 -9.34
C ASP A 83 12.29 -8.59 -7.97
N ALA A 84 11.50 -9.03 -6.99
CA ALA A 84 11.95 -9.24 -5.62
C ALA A 84 12.84 -10.49 -5.49
N THR A 85 14.14 -10.28 -5.31
CA THR A 85 15.08 -11.31 -4.86
C THR A 85 15.14 -11.38 -3.33
N GLU A 86 15.59 -12.48 -2.74
CA GLU A 86 15.80 -12.58 -1.30
C GLU A 86 16.79 -11.53 -0.76
N SER A 87 17.84 -11.23 -1.54
CA SER A 87 18.82 -10.19 -1.20
C SER A 87 18.22 -8.80 -1.22
N LEU A 88 17.38 -8.49 -2.22
CA LEU A 88 16.69 -7.20 -2.29
C LEU A 88 15.66 -7.03 -1.18
N GLN A 89 14.95 -8.10 -0.78
CA GLN A 89 14.04 -8.06 0.38
C GLN A 89 14.78 -7.68 1.66
N LYS A 90 16.00 -8.17 1.89
CA LYS A 90 16.84 -7.76 3.03
C LYS A 90 17.24 -6.30 2.97
N VAL A 91 17.53 -5.77 1.78
CA VAL A 91 17.79 -4.33 1.59
C VAL A 91 16.56 -3.51 1.98
N VAL A 92 15.35 -3.93 1.58
CA VAL A 92 14.10 -3.26 1.96
C VAL A 92 13.87 -3.33 3.47
N GLU A 93 14.11 -4.48 4.11
CA GLU A 93 14.01 -4.64 5.56
C GLU A 93 14.94 -3.68 6.32
N GLU A 94 16.14 -3.43 5.82
CA GLU A 94 17.10 -2.47 6.39
C GLU A 94 16.71 -1.01 6.10
N ALA A 95 16.19 -0.71 4.91
CA ALA A 95 15.81 0.63 4.48
C ALA A 95 14.58 1.18 5.22
N LEU A 96 13.55 0.36 5.45
CA LEU A 96 12.28 0.79 6.02
C LEU A 96 12.41 1.47 7.39
N PRO A 97 13.17 0.95 8.37
CA PRO A 97 13.38 1.62 9.64
C PRO A 97 14.05 2.99 9.49
N LEU A 98 15.05 3.11 8.62
CA LEU A 98 15.75 4.37 8.35
C LEU A 98 14.80 5.45 7.83
N ILE A 99 13.98 5.08 6.85
CA ILE A 99 12.98 5.97 6.25
C ILE A 99 11.89 6.34 7.25
N SER A 100 11.39 5.38 8.03
CA SER A 100 10.37 5.63 9.05
C SER A 100 10.84 6.61 10.12
N VAL A 101 12.02 6.38 10.68
CA VAL A 101 12.64 7.28 11.69
C VAL A 101 12.85 8.67 11.10
N HIS A 102 13.33 8.77 9.87
CA HIS A 102 13.53 10.06 9.21
C HIS A 102 12.21 10.81 9.01
N SER A 103 11.17 10.12 8.55
CA SER A 103 9.82 10.69 8.42
C SER A 103 9.31 11.23 9.76
N ASP A 104 9.43 10.46 10.83
CA ASP A 104 9.05 10.90 12.17
C ASP A 104 9.87 12.12 12.64
N ASN A 105 11.16 12.18 12.31
CA ASN A 105 12.02 13.33 12.63
C ASN A 105 11.58 14.62 11.92
N ILE A 106 11.02 14.51 10.71
CA ILE A 106 10.44 15.66 9.99
C ILE A 106 9.10 16.05 10.61
N PHE A 107 8.15 15.12 10.67
CA PHE A 107 6.75 15.41 11.01
C PHE A 107 6.46 15.50 12.51
N MET A 108 7.44 15.25 13.37
CA MET A 108 7.41 15.52 14.81
C MET A 108 8.37 16.65 15.20
N ASN A 109 8.86 17.45 14.22
CA ASN A 109 9.75 18.58 14.52
C ASN A 109 8.94 19.84 14.85
N PRO A 110 9.03 20.34 16.11
CA PRO A 110 8.22 21.49 16.53
C PRO A 110 8.62 22.80 15.84
N GLY A 111 9.91 22.97 15.49
CA GLY A 111 10.39 24.16 14.81
C GLY A 111 9.90 24.26 13.38
N PHE A 112 9.83 23.13 12.68
CA PHE A 112 9.26 23.07 11.34
C PHE A 112 7.73 23.25 11.39
N PHE A 113 7.07 22.56 12.30
CA PHE A 113 5.61 22.66 12.48
C PHE A 113 5.17 24.09 12.76
N ALA A 114 5.87 24.85 13.61
CA ALA A 114 5.51 26.23 13.92
C ALA A 114 5.44 27.12 12.66
N LYS A 115 6.31 26.90 11.66
CA LYS A 115 6.26 27.64 10.40
C LYS A 115 5.08 27.24 9.53
N VAL A 116 4.79 25.93 9.46
CA VAL A 116 3.65 25.38 8.71
C VAL A 116 2.32 25.79 9.36
N GLU A 117 2.21 25.71 10.68
CA GLU A 117 1.02 26.11 11.43
C GLU A 117 0.71 27.59 11.25
N LYS A 118 1.71 28.47 11.27
CA LYS A 118 1.53 29.89 11.00
C LYS A 118 0.94 30.13 9.62
N LEU A 119 1.45 29.48 8.59
CA LEU A 119 0.90 29.60 7.23
C LEU A 119 -0.51 29.03 7.15
N TYR A 120 -0.76 27.89 7.80
CA TYR A 120 -2.06 27.24 7.80
C TYR A 120 -3.14 28.12 8.45
N ASN A 121 -2.84 28.79 9.57
CA ASN A 121 -3.75 29.70 10.24
C ASN A 121 -4.09 30.95 9.43
N GLU A 122 -3.22 31.33 8.49
CA GLU A 122 -3.38 32.49 7.62
C GLU A 122 -3.77 32.10 6.17
N ILE A 123 -4.11 30.85 5.91
CA ILE A 123 -4.24 30.24 4.58
C ILE A 123 -5.13 31.03 3.61
N ASP A 124 -6.21 31.65 4.12
CA ASP A 124 -7.14 32.43 3.29
C ASP A 124 -6.65 33.82 2.97
N ASN A 125 -5.63 34.30 3.68
CA ASN A 125 -5.05 35.65 3.53
C ASN A 125 -3.75 35.65 2.71
N LEU A 126 -3.22 34.48 2.35
CA LEU A 126 -1.92 34.35 1.67
C LEU A 126 -2.00 34.51 0.13
N GLY A 127 -3.18 34.71 -0.43
CA GLY A 127 -3.36 34.82 -1.88
C GLY A 127 -3.07 33.53 -2.66
N LEU A 128 -3.10 32.37 -1.98
CA LEU A 128 -2.82 31.05 -2.56
C LEU A 128 -3.95 30.59 -3.48
N ASN A 129 -3.59 29.93 -4.58
CA ASN A 129 -4.55 29.20 -5.39
C ASN A 129 -5.06 27.92 -4.68
N GLN A 130 -6.02 27.22 -5.28
CA GLN A 130 -6.65 26.04 -4.67
C GLN A 130 -5.65 24.88 -4.46
N GLU A 131 -4.74 24.65 -5.40
CA GLU A 131 -3.72 23.61 -5.31
C GLU A 131 -2.74 23.91 -4.18
N GLN A 132 -2.24 25.12 -4.09
CA GLN A 132 -1.35 25.56 -3.00
C GLN A 132 -2.01 25.46 -1.63
N LYS A 133 -3.28 25.87 -1.51
CA LYS A 133 -4.05 25.69 -0.27
C LYS A 133 -4.18 24.22 0.10
N MET A 134 -4.42 23.33 -0.89
CA MET A 134 -4.54 21.91 -0.64
C MET A 134 -3.20 21.29 -0.22
N THR A 135 -2.09 21.69 -0.83
CA THR A 135 -0.74 21.25 -0.46
C THR A 135 -0.42 21.65 0.98
N LEU A 136 -0.67 22.91 1.34
CA LEU A 136 -0.47 23.37 2.72
C LEU A 136 -1.34 22.62 3.74
N LYS A 137 -2.61 22.37 3.41
CA LYS A 137 -3.52 21.55 4.26
C LYS A 137 -3.01 20.13 4.44
N LYS A 138 -2.56 19.48 3.36
CA LYS A 138 -2.00 18.13 3.44
C LYS A 138 -0.73 18.09 4.29
N MET A 139 0.14 19.08 4.13
CA MET A 139 1.36 19.20 4.93
C MET A 139 1.03 19.40 6.41
N TYR A 140 0.16 20.32 6.77
CA TYR A 140 -0.30 20.53 8.14
C TYR A 140 -0.91 19.23 8.74
N ASN A 141 -1.79 18.57 7.99
CA ASN A 141 -2.40 17.32 8.42
C ASN A 141 -1.39 16.19 8.60
N ALA A 142 -0.29 16.16 7.84
CA ALA A 142 0.78 15.19 8.03
C ALA A 142 1.42 15.35 9.41
N PHE A 143 1.71 16.56 9.86
CA PHE A 143 2.21 16.81 11.23
C PHE A 143 1.21 16.36 12.29
N VAL A 144 -0.06 16.74 12.16
CA VAL A 144 -1.11 16.38 13.13
C VAL A 144 -1.28 14.86 13.23
N LYS A 145 -1.31 14.17 12.09
CA LYS A 145 -1.45 12.71 12.03
C LYS A 145 -0.22 11.95 12.54
N ASN A 146 0.94 12.57 12.50
CA ASN A 146 2.16 12.01 13.11
C ASN A 146 2.28 12.35 14.59
N GLY A 147 1.33 13.11 15.17
CA GLY A 147 1.24 13.31 16.60
C GLY A 147 2.07 14.48 17.13
N ILE A 148 2.31 15.52 16.30
CA ILE A 148 3.08 16.71 16.74
C ILE A 148 2.49 17.39 17.98
N ALA A 149 1.18 17.29 18.18
CA ALA A 149 0.47 17.87 19.32
C ALA A 149 0.44 16.95 20.56
N LEU A 150 0.99 15.75 20.49
CA LEU A 150 1.06 14.80 21.59
C LEU A 150 2.13 15.21 22.60
N SER A 151 2.03 14.69 23.84
CA SER A 151 3.08 14.80 24.84
C SER A 151 4.38 14.11 24.36
N GLU A 152 5.53 14.45 24.93
CA GLU A 152 6.82 13.80 24.59
C GLU A 152 6.76 12.28 24.77
N SER A 153 6.12 11.79 25.84
CA SER A 153 5.96 10.35 26.07
C SER A 153 5.09 9.68 25.01
N ASP A 154 4.01 10.35 24.59
CA ASP A 154 3.12 9.83 23.56
C ASP A 154 3.76 9.91 22.18
N GLN A 155 4.56 10.94 21.88
CA GLN A 155 5.36 11.01 20.66
C GLN A 155 6.39 9.87 20.60
N ALA A 156 7.05 9.54 21.71
CA ALA A 156 7.97 8.41 21.79
C ALA A 156 7.22 7.09 21.47
N ARG A 157 6.05 6.90 22.08
CA ARG A 157 5.21 5.73 21.80
C ARG A 157 4.72 5.69 20.35
N MET A 158 4.35 6.81 19.77
CA MET A 158 3.96 6.92 18.35
C MET A 158 5.08 6.49 17.41
N ARG A 159 6.33 6.88 17.69
CA ARG A 159 7.51 6.45 16.93
C ARG A 159 7.70 4.93 16.99
N GLU A 160 7.56 4.32 18.17
CA GLU A 160 7.60 2.86 18.32
C GLU A 160 6.51 2.17 17.48
N ILE A 161 5.27 2.66 17.54
CA ILE A 161 4.15 2.14 16.77
C ILE A 161 4.41 2.26 15.27
N ASN A 162 4.89 3.40 14.78
CA ASN A 162 5.18 3.60 13.37
C ASN A 162 6.25 2.63 12.87
N LEU A 163 7.33 2.47 13.65
CA LEU A 163 8.42 1.55 13.33
C LEU A 163 7.95 0.09 13.30
N GLU A 164 7.17 -0.32 14.31
CA GLU A 164 6.66 -1.68 14.41
C GLU A 164 5.65 -1.97 13.30
N LEU A 165 4.73 -1.06 12.99
CA LEU A 165 3.78 -1.19 11.88
C LEU A 165 4.49 -1.31 10.52
N SER A 166 5.56 -0.54 10.30
CA SER A 166 6.38 -0.64 9.08
C SER A 166 7.00 -2.03 8.94
N SER A 167 7.63 -2.53 10.00
CA SER A 167 8.24 -3.87 10.04
C SER A 167 7.22 -4.98 9.85
N LEU A 168 6.09 -4.93 10.58
CA LEU A 168 5.03 -5.94 10.48
C LEU A 168 4.38 -5.95 9.08
N SER A 169 4.19 -4.79 8.46
CA SER A 169 3.63 -4.69 7.11
C SER A 169 4.56 -5.31 6.08
N ASN A 170 5.87 -5.06 6.18
CA ASN A 170 6.86 -5.68 5.31
C ASN A 170 6.90 -7.20 5.50
N THR A 171 6.94 -7.68 6.75
CA THR A 171 6.89 -9.13 7.06
C THR A 171 5.64 -9.79 6.50
N PHE A 172 4.47 -9.12 6.62
CA PHE A 172 3.22 -9.59 6.01
C PHE A 172 3.34 -9.74 4.49
N GLY A 173 3.87 -8.73 3.81
CA GLY A 173 4.10 -8.76 2.36
C GLY A 173 5.03 -9.90 1.93
N ASN A 174 6.14 -10.08 2.63
CA ASN A 174 7.12 -11.13 2.33
C ASN A 174 6.54 -12.54 2.55
N ARG A 175 5.79 -12.77 3.64
CA ARG A 175 5.10 -14.06 3.87
C ARG A 175 4.06 -14.35 2.78
N LEU A 176 3.28 -13.34 2.39
CA LEU A 176 2.30 -13.50 1.31
C LEU A 176 2.98 -13.76 -0.04
N LEU A 177 4.13 -13.12 -0.31
CA LEU A 177 4.92 -13.37 -1.52
C LEU A 177 5.43 -14.82 -1.55
N ALA A 178 5.92 -15.33 -0.43
CA ALA A 178 6.36 -16.74 -0.34
C ALA A 178 5.20 -17.72 -0.64
N GLU A 179 4.01 -17.47 -0.09
CA GLU A 179 2.81 -18.26 -0.40
C GLU A 179 2.39 -18.15 -1.88
N ASN A 180 2.53 -16.95 -2.48
CA ASN A 180 2.28 -16.76 -3.91
C ASN A 180 3.24 -17.56 -4.78
N ASN A 181 4.52 -17.59 -4.42
CA ASN A 181 5.54 -18.36 -5.13
C ASN A 181 5.29 -19.88 -4.99
N ALA A 182 4.94 -20.35 -3.79
CA ALA A 182 4.58 -21.74 -3.56
C ALA A 182 3.34 -22.16 -4.37
N PHE A 183 2.34 -21.29 -4.47
CA PHE A 183 1.18 -21.50 -5.35
C PHE A 183 1.60 -21.63 -6.81
N ALA A 184 2.46 -20.74 -7.30
CA ALA A 184 2.93 -20.78 -8.69
C ALA A 184 3.76 -22.03 -8.98
N GLU A 185 4.58 -22.50 -8.03
CA GLU A 185 5.36 -23.73 -8.14
C GLU A 185 4.45 -24.97 -8.19
N GLU A 186 3.39 -25.03 -7.35
CA GLU A 186 2.48 -26.17 -7.30
C GLU A 186 1.61 -26.29 -8.54
N PHE A 187 1.08 -25.17 -9.06
CA PHE A 187 0.07 -25.17 -10.13
C PHE A 187 0.60 -24.76 -11.50
N GLY A 188 1.82 -24.25 -11.60
CA GLY A 188 2.37 -23.68 -12.84
C GLY A 188 1.64 -22.41 -13.30
N VAL A 189 0.96 -21.72 -12.38
CA VAL A 189 0.11 -20.55 -12.62
C VAL A 189 0.44 -19.49 -11.57
N THR A 190 0.79 -18.30 -12.00
CA THR A 190 1.01 -17.17 -11.08
C THR A 190 -0.31 -16.62 -10.54
N ILE A 191 -0.23 -15.84 -9.45
CA ILE A 191 -1.41 -15.20 -8.87
C ILE A 191 -2.11 -14.25 -9.85
N SER A 192 -1.37 -13.59 -10.73
CA SER A 192 -1.93 -12.72 -11.78
C SER A 192 -2.68 -13.51 -12.86
N GLU A 193 -2.27 -14.74 -13.12
CA GLU A 193 -2.89 -15.64 -14.09
C GLU A 193 -4.04 -16.48 -13.51
N TYR A 194 -4.16 -16.52 -12.17
CA TYR A 194 -5.14 -17.34 -11.46
C TYR A 194 -6.58 -17.19 -12.02
N GLY A 195 -7.05 -15.96 -12.22
CA GLY A 195 -8.39 -15.70 -12.72
C GLY A 195 -8.64 -16.32 -14.12
N GLY A 196 -7.66 -16.20 -15.02
CA GLY A 196 -7.69 -16.80 -16.36
C GLY A 196 -7.65 -18.34 -16.30
N ALA A 197 -6.80 -18.89 -15.44
CA ALA A 197 -6.72 -20.34 -15.23
C ALA A 197 -8.04 -20.91 -14.69
N MET A 198 -8.66 -20.25 -13.72
CA MET A 198 -9.97 -20.66 -13.17
C MET A 198 -11.09 -20.60 -14.21
N ALA A 199 -11.04 -19.64 -15.14
CA ALA A 199 -12.03 -19.48 -16.21
C ALA A 199 -11.88 -20.52 -17.34
N SER A 200 -10.67 -21.08 -17.57
CA SER A 200 -10.34 -21.91 -18.71
C SER A 200 -10.06 -23.39 -18.38
N THR A 201 -9.85 -23.74 -17.11
CA THR A 201 -9.52 -25.11 -16.70
C THR A 201 -10.79 -25.97 -16.67
N ASP A 202 -10.88 -27.00 -17.53
CA ASP A 202 -12.02 -27.92 -17.58
C ASP A 202 -12.10 -28.87 -16.37
N ASP A 203 -10.96 -29.24 -15.79
CA ASP A 203 -10.88 -30.12 -14.61
C ASP A 203 -11.41 -29.40 -13.36
N ARG A 204 -12.63 -29.78 -12.94
CA ARG A 204 -13.28 -29.22 -11.75
C ARG A 204 -12.51 -29.47 -10.46
N ALA A 205 -11.92 -30.66 -10.33
CA ALA A 205 -11.15 -31.00 -9.13
C ALA A 205 -9.88 -30.14 -9.02
N LEU A 206 -9.23 -29.85 -10.15
CA LEU A 206 -8.10 -28.93 -10.19
C LEU A 206 -8.52 -27.51 -9.87
N ARG A 207 -9.67 -27.02 -10.37
CA ARG A 207 -10.20 -25.69 -9.97
C ARG A 207 -10.46 -25.62 -8.48
N GLU A 208 -11.08 -26.65 -7.88
CA GLU A 208 -11.30 -26.73 -6.43
C GLU A 208 -9.98 -26.65 -5.66
N LYS A 209 -8.97 -27.39 -6.07
CA LYS A 209 -7.66 -27.41 -5.44
C LYS A 209 -6.98 -26.02 -5.53
N MET A 210 -6.96 -25.42 -6.71
CA MET A 210 -6.43 -24.06 -6.93
C MET A 210 -7.17 -23.01 -6.08
N PHE A 211 -8.50 -23.06 -6.03
CA PHE A 211 -9.31 -22.14 -5.24
C PHE A 211 -8.97 -22.24 -3.76
N LYS A 212 -8.94 -23.45 -3.20
CA LYS A 212 -8.62 -23.67 -1.79
C LYS A 212 -7.20 -23.20 -1.45
N ALA A 213 -6.22 -23.50 -2.29
CA ALA A 213 -4.85 -23.03 -2.11
C ALA A 213 -4.76 -21.50 -2.20
N TYR A 214 -5.44 -20.89 -3.16
CA TYR A 214 -5.50 -19.44 -3.30
C TYR A 214 -6.13 -18.76 -2.08
N ALA A 215 -7.26 -19.28 -1.59
CA ALA A 215 -8.00 -18.69 -0.48
C ALA A 215 -7.31 -18.88 0.88
N SER A 216 -6.46 -19.90 1.03
CA SER A 216 -5.76 -20.20 2.29
C SER A 216 -4.37 -19.56 2.41
N ARG A 217 -3.93 -18.78 1.44
CA ARG A 217 -2.63 -18.11 1.52
C ARG A 217 -2.51 -17.27 2.79
N GLY A 218 -1.39 -17.40 3.49
CA GLY A 218 -1.16 -16.76 4.78
C GLY A 218 -1.99 -17.34 5.95
N ASN A 219 -2.66 -18.46 5.74
CA ASN A 219 -3.49 -19.15 6.75
C ASN A 219 -3.26 -20.67 6.77
N ASN A 220 -2.03 -21.11 6.51
CA ASN A 220 -1.69 -22.54 6.41
C ASN A 220 -1.03 -23.12 7.68
N GLY A 221 -0.86 -22.33 8.74
CA GLY A 221 -0.22 -22.76 9.98
C GLY A 221 1.28 -23.07 9.84
N ASN A 222 1.90 -22.57 8.77
CA ASN A 222 3.34 -22.66 8.49
C ASN A 222 4.07 -21.36 8.88
N GLU A 223 5.35 -21.24 8.54
CA GLU A 223 6.16 -20.03 8.79
C GLU A 223 5.63 -18.78 8.07
N ASN A 224 4.81 -18.96 7.03
CA ASN A 224 4.21 -17.86 6.27
C ASN A 224 2.80 -17.50 6.75
N ASP A 225 2.32 -18.09 7.85
CA ASP A 225 1.04 -17.74 8.45
C ASP A 225 1.04 -16.27 8.91
N THR A 226 0.00 -15.52 8.54
CA THR A 226 -0.06 -14.07 8.76
C THR A 226 -1.04 -13.67 9.87
N LYS A 227 -1.76 -14.60 10.51
CA LYS A 227 -2.81 -14.29 11.49
C LYS A 227 -2.31 -13.51 12.70
N ASP A 228 -1.15 -13.90 13.24
CA ASP A 228 -0.52 -13.20 14.36
C ASP A 228 -0.07 -11.79 14.01
N LEU A 229 0.44 -11.58 12.77
CA LEU A 229 0.81 -10.26 12.27
C LEU A 229 -0.42 -9.36 12.14
N ILE A 230 -1.51 -9.88 11.59
CA ILE A 230 -2.78 -9.14 11.44
C ILE A 230 -3.27 -8.66 12.81
N MET A 231 -3.28 -9.53 13.82
CA MET A 231 -3.74 -9.18 15.17
C MET A 231 -2.87 -8.08 15.80
N LYS A 232 -1.54 -8.18 15.68
CA LYS A 232 -0.62 -7.15 16.16
C LYS A 232 -0.81 -5.82 15.44
N MET A 233 -0.88 -5.86 14.11
CA MET A 233 -1.09 -4.64 13.30
C MET A 233 -2.40 -3.95 13.64
N MET A 234 -3.49 -4.71 13.84
CA MET A 234 -4.79 -4.15 14.23
C MET A 234 -4.73 -3.50 15.61
N ALA A 235 -4.09 -4.15 16.59
CA ALA A 235 -3.92 -3.58 17.93
C ALA A 235 -3.15 -2.25 17.89
N LEU A 236 -2.02 -2.20 17.18
CA LEU A 236 -1.22 -0.98 17.03
C LEU A 236 -1.97 0.13 16.28
N ARG A 237 -2.73 -0.20 15.25
CA ARG A 237 -3.56 0.77 14.51
C ARG A 237 -4.65 1.36 15.39
N ILE A 238 -5.28 0.56 16.27
CA ILE A 238 -6.27 1.02 17.24
C ILE A 238 -5.61 1.96 18.25
N GLU A 239 -4.47 1.56 18.82
CA GLU A 239 -3.71 2.40 19.75
C GLU A 239 -3.35 3.74 19.12
N LYS A 240 -2.80 3.73 17.90
CA LYS A 240 -2.45 4.95 17.14
C LYS A 240 -3.66 5.86 16.92
N ALA A 241 -4.79 5.30 16.49
CA ALA A 241 -6.01 6.07 16.29
C ALA A 241 -6.50 6.73 17.58
N ASN A 242 -6.51 5.97 18.69
CA ASN A 242 -6.92 6.48 20.00
C ASN A 242 -6.00 7.58 20.53
N MET A 243 -4.69 7.45 20.35
CA MET A 243 -3.71 8.50 20.71
C MET A 243 -3.99 9.81 19.97
N LEU A 244 -4.46 9.75 18.73
CA LEU A 244 -4.80 10.90 17.90
C LEU A 244 -6.25 11.40 18.11
N GLY A 245 -6.99 10.85 19.09
CA GLY A 245 -8.35 11.25 19.44
C GLY A 245 -9.46 10.64 18.58
N TYR A 246 -9.14 9.66 17.74
CA TYR A 246 -10.13 8.93 16.95
C TYR A 246 -10.61 7.67 17.69
N LYS A 247 -11.87 7.30 17.49
CA LYS A 247 -12.44 6.09 18.10
C LYS A 247 -11.84 4.79 17.55
N ASN A 248 -11.46 4.81 16.28
CA ASN A 248 -10.94 3.64 15.58
C ASN A 248 -10.14 4.05 14.32
N PRO A 249 -9.37 3.12 13.72
CA PRO A 249 -8.59 3.39 12.53
C PRO A 249 -9.42 3.85 11.32
N ALA A 250 -10.64 3.35 11.14
CA ALA A 250 -11.49 3.75 10.02
C ALA A 250 -11.86 5.25 10.12
N GLN A 251 -12.24 5.72 11.30
CA GLN A 251 -12.52 7.14 11.53
C GLN A 251 -11.29 8.01 11.25
N MET A 252 -10.11 7.58 11.70
CA MET A 252 -8.85 8.30 11.46
C MET A 252 -8.52 8.41 9.97
N ILE A 253 -8.63 7.28 9.23
CA ILE A 253 -8.28 7.24 7.80
C ILE A 253 -9.29 8.03 6.96
N LEU A 254 -10.57 7.94 7.28
CA LEU A 254 -11.64 8.58 6.51
C LEU A 254 -11.76 10.09 6.75
N ALA A 255 -11.19 10.62 7.83
CA ALA A 255 -11.32 12.03 8.19
C ALA A 255 -10.87 13.02 7.09
N ASP A 256 -9.97 12.62 6.20
CA ASP A 256 -9.50 13.42 5.07
C ASP A 256 -9.84 12.81 3.69
N LYS A 257 -10.76 11.85 3.66
CA LYS A 257 -11.25 11.23 2.43
C LYS A 257 -12.62 11.80 2.03
N MET A 258 -12.99 11.58 0.78
CA MET A 258 -14.26 12.10 0.24
C MET A 258 -15.50 11.58 1.00
N ALA A 259 -15.46 10.35 1.50
CA ALA A 259 -16.55 9.78 2.31
C ALA A 259 -16.66 10.40 3.72
N GLY A 260 -15.55 10.87 4.29
CA GLY A 260 -15.46 11.59 5.55
C GLY A 260 -15.65 10.74 6.80
N THR A 261 -16.61 9.84 6.85
CA THR A 261 -16.96 9.05 8.04
C THR A 261 -17.23 7.59 7.71
N PRO A 262 -17.03 6.65 8.66
CA PRO A 262 -17.43 5.25 8.52
C PRO A 262 -18.92 5.10 8.22
N GLU A 263 -19.78 5.89 8.87
CA GLU A 263 -21.23 5.87 8.68
C GLU A 263 -21.64 6.24 7.25
N ALA A 264 -20.93 7.18 6.61
CA ALA A 264 -21.16 7.52 5.20
C ALA A 264 -20.81 6.37 4.27
N VAL A 265 -19.70 5.66 4.56
CA VAL A 265 -19.30 4.45 3.82
C VAL A 265 -20.33 3.34 3.99
N ASP A 266 -20.76 3.07 5.23
CA ASP A 266 -21.75 2.03 5.52
C ASP A 266 -23.09 2.32 4.82
N SER A 267 -23.55 3.57 4.85
CA SER A 267 -24.79 3.98 4.17
C SER A 267 -24.69 3.80 2.65
N PHE A 268 -23.55 4.16 2.06
CA PHE A 268 -23.31 4.00 0.64
C PHE A 268 -23.30 2.50 0.24
N LEU A 269 -22.58 1.68 0.99
CA LEU A 269 -22.50 0.24 0.74
C LEU A 269 -23.86 -0.46 0.94
N ALA A 270 -24.60 -0.09 1.98
CA ALA A 270 -25.94 -0.64 2.23
C ALA A 270 -26.90 -0.39 1.06
N GLY A 271 -26.81 0.79 0.42
CA GLY A 271 -27.61 1.10 -0.77
C GLY A 271 -27.32 0.24 -1.99
N ILE A 272 -26.08 -0.27 -2.08
CA ILE A 272 -25.63 -1.10 -3.22
C ILE A 272 -25.80 -2.60 -2.91
N MET A 273 -25.69 -3.00 -1.67
CA MET A 273 -25.59 -4.42 -1.27
C MET A 273 -26.83 -5.22 -1.66
N ALA A 274 -28.03 -4.73 -1.35
CA ALA A 274 -29.27 -5.47 -1.62
C ALA A 274 -29.48 -5.72 -3.12
N PRO A 275 -29.43 -4.73 -4.02
CA PRO A 275 -29.55 -4.99 -5.45
C PRO A 275 -28.41 -5.84 -6.03
N ALA A 276 -27.18 -5.71 -5.50
CA ALA A 276 -26.04 -6.53 -5.92
C ALA A 276 -26.23 -8.01 -5.57
N VAL A 277 -26.73 -8.31 -4.37
CA VAL A 277 -27.02 -9.69 -3.95
C VAL A 277 -28.13 -10.31 -4.81
N GLU A 278 -29.20 -9.58 -5.12
CA GLU A 278 -30.27 -10.09 -6.01
C GLU A 278 -29.72 -10.37 -7.41
N LYS A 279 -28.86 -9.48 -7.94
CA LYS A 279 -28.21 -9.71 -9.23
C LYS A 279 -27.28 -10.93 -9.22
N ALA A 280 -26.52 -11.11 -8.17
CA ALA A 280 -25.67 -12.29 -8.00
C ALA A 280 -26.46 -13.60 -7.98
N LYS A 281 -27.66 -13.61 -7.37
CA LYS A 281 -28.58 -14.78 -7.41
C LYS A 281 -29.04 -15.11 -8.81
N GLU A 282 -29.38 -14.10 -9.62
CA GLU A 282 -29.73 -14.29 -11.03
C GLU A 282 -28.54 -14.88 -11.83
N GLU A 283 -27.34 -14.35 -11.61
CA GLU A 283 -26.13 -14.83 -12.27
C GLU A 283 -25.79 -16.27 -11.88
N ILE A 284 -25.97 -16.64 -10.60
CA ILE A 284 -25.82 -18.04 -10.14
C ILE A 284 -26.84 -18.95 -10.85
N ALA A 285 -28.09 -18.52 -10.99
CA ALA A 285 -29.09 -19.30 -11.68
C ALA A 285 -28.74 -19.51 -13.16
N ASP A 286 -28.22 -18.49 -13.85
CA ASP A 286 -27.71 -18.61 -15.21
C ASP A 286 -26.55 -19.62 -15.32
N MET A 287 -25.61 -19.57 -14.40
CA MET A 287 -24.47 -20.51 -14.34
C MET A 287 -24.95 -21.94 -14.05
N GLN A 288 -25.90 -22.09 -13.11
CA GLN A 288 -26.45 -23.40 -12.76
C GLN A 288 -27.17 -24.05 -13.97
N ALA A 289 -27.92 -23.26 -14.75
CA ALA A 289 -28.58 -23.76 -15.94
C ALA A 289 -27.61 -24.35 -17.00
N ILE A 290 -26.41 -23.76 -17.12
CA ILE A 290 -25.33 -24.31 -17.97
C ILE A 290 -24.69 -25.55 -17.32
N MET A 291 -24.47 -25.53 -16.01
CA MET A 291 -23.97 -26.72 -15.29
C MET A 291 -24.93 -27.91 -15.43
N ASP A 292 -26.23 -27.71 -15.36
CA ASP A 292 -27.24 -28.76 -15.54
C ASP A 292 -27.19 -29.39 -16.95
N GLN A 293 -26.80 -28.62 -17.97
CA GLN A 293 -26.52 -29.17 -19.31
C GLN A 293 -25.30 -30.07 -19.32
N ASP A 294 -24.20 -29.66 -18.59
CA ASP A 294 -23.00 -30.47 -18.44
C ASP A 294 -23.32 -31.77 -17.66
N VAL A 295 -24.16 -31.73 -16.64
CA VAL A 295 -24.69 -32.94 -15.95
C VAL A 295 -25.43 -33.84 -16.88
N THR A 296 -26.36 -33.29 -17.68
CA THR A 296 -27.15 -34.07 -18.68
C THR A 296 -26.24 -34.71 -19.73
N ALA A 297 -25.16 -34.03 -20.11
CA ALA A 297 -24.16 -34.56 -21.03
C ALA A 297 -23.19 -35.60 -20.37
N GLY A 298 -23.36 -35.92 -19.09
CA GLY A 298 -22.54 -36.87 -18.37
C GLY A 298 -21.12 -36.35 -17.99
N LEU A 299 -20.92 -35.04 -18.09
CA LEU A 299 -19.63 -34.40 -17.76
C LEU A 299 -19.47 -34.16 -16.27
N LEU A 300 -20.59 -34.10 -15.53
CA LEU A 300 -20.64 -33.88 -14.09
C LEU A 300 -21.61 -34.88 -13.40
N PRO A 301 -21.41 -35.19 -12.14
CA PRO A 301 -22.37 -36.01 -11.37
C PRO A 301 -23.74 -35.35 -11.25
N GLU A 302 -24.79 -36.21 -11.16
CA GLU A 302 -26.15 -35.74 -10.87
C GLU A 302 -26.19 -34.95 -9.55
N GLY A 303 -26.96 -33.87 -9.54
CA GLY A 303 -27.05 -32.98 -8.34
C GLY A 303 -25.89 -32.02 -8.13
N SER A 304 -24.99 -31.87 -9.11
CA SER A 304 -23.91 -30.87 -9.01
C SER A 304 -24.50 -29.45 -8.91
N VAL A 305 -23.95 -28.66 -8.00
CA VAL A 305 -24.30 -27.24 -7.78
C VAL A 305 -23.10 -26.35 -7.98
N ILE A 306 -23.35 -25.08 -8.32
CA ILE A 306 -22.29 -24.07 -8.46
C ILE A 306 -21.63 -23.84 -7.12
N GLU A 307 -20.33 -24.09 -7.07
CA GLU A 307 -19.45 -23.86 -5.94
C GLU A 307 -18.52 -22.67 -6.23
N PRO A 308 -17.84 -22.10 -5.22
CA PRO A 308 -16.95 -20.95 -5.41
C PRO A 308 -15.89 -21.15 -6.51
N TRP A 309 -15.36 -22.35 -6.67
CA TRP A 309 -14.37 -22.71 -7.69
C TRP A 309 -14.96 -22.87 -9.10
N ASP A 310 -16.29 -22.87 -9.23
CA ASP A 310 -16.97 -22.94 -10.51
C ASP A 310 -17.30 -21.56 -11.08
N TRP A 311 -17.27 -20.52 -10.25
CA TRP A 311 -17.74 -19.18 -10.59
C TRP A 311 -17.11 -18.64 -11.87
N ALA A 312 -15.79 -18.53 -11.93
CA ALA A 312 -15.07 -17.99 -13.08
C ALA A 312 -15.32 -18.80 -14.36
N TYR A 313 -15.31 -20.14 -14.24
CA TYR A 313 -15.51 -21.06 -15.36
C TYR A 313 -16.92 -20.95 -15.96
N TYR A 314 -17.95 -21.00 -15.14
CA TYR A 314 -19.32 -20.90 -15.63
C TYR A 314 -19.71 -19.46 -16.00
N THR A 315 -19.17 -18.45 -15.39
CA THR A 315 -19.31 -17.06 -15.86
C THR A 315 -18.82 -16.92 -17.29
N GLU A 316 -17.67 -17.51 -17.64
CA GLU A 316 -17.15 -17.49 -19.02
C GLU A 316 -18.06 -18.25 -20.00
N LYS A 317 -18.59 -19.39 -19.59
CA LYS A 317 -19.59 -20.13 -20.40
C LYS A 317 -20.88 -19.32 -20.61
N VAL A 318 -21.41 -18.66 -19.58
CA VAL A 318 -22.56 -17.75 -19.67
C VAL A 318 -22.26 -16.60 -20.62
N ARG A 319 -21.06 -15.97 -20.49
CA ARG A 319 -20.63 -14.88 -21.35
C ARG A 319 -20.65 -15.29 -22.84
N LYS A 320 -20.06 -16.43 -23.16
CA LYS A 320 -20.08 -16.99 -24.54
C LYS A 320 -21.47 -17.30 -25.03
N ALA A 321 -22.32 -17.88 -24.19
CA ALA A 321 -23.67 -18.29 -24.59
C ALA A 321 -24.61 -17.08 -24.79
N LYS A 322 -24.54 -16.06 -23.95
CA LYS A 322 -25.46 -14.91 -23.97
C LYS A 322 -25.00 -13.77 -24.89
N TYR A 323 -23.69 -13.53 -24.98
CA TYR A 323 -23.17 -12.32 -25.62
C TYR A 323 -22.33 -12.59 -26.86
N ALA A 324 -22.09 -13.84 -27.21
CA ALA A 324 -21.30 -14.27 -28.38
C ALA A 324 -19.89 -13.61 -28.43
N LEU A 325 -19.29 -13.36 -27.28
CA LEU A 325 -17.99 -12.73 -27.11
C LEU A 325 -16.90 -13.75 -26.82
#